data_7face088d896209394b8d10be752d6fc
#
_entry.id   7face088d896209394b8d10be752d6fc
#
_cell.length_a   1.000
_cell.length_b   1.000
_cell.length_c   1.000
_cell.angle_alpha   90.00
_cell.angle_beta   90.00
_cell.angle_gamma   90.00
#
_symmetry.space_group_name_H-M   'P 1'
#
loop_
_entity.id
_entity.type
_entity.pdbx_description
1 polymer ?
#
loop_
_entity_poly.entity_id
_entity_poly.type
_entity_poly.pdbx_seq_one_letter_code
_entity_poly.pdbx_strand_id
1 'polypeptide(L)'
;DVNVYRDDWELPKKVERFLEDELAYSCFPIRTGLHIERRPGGVNFSILGRGEDPNFGREEYMKWDKERLERHDIADRLRNAFPDLSVALGGQTGLDLGPIGSDKSQILRDFNDDDELYFFGDRMEPGGNDHSLGEAVKKRGGYTYNVDTYYDTKDVIINYVAERDIKTQTRS
;
A
#
# COMPACT_ATOMS: atom_id res chain seq x y z
N ASP A 1 8.46 -5.55 -23.03
CA ASP A 1 9.55 -5.13 -22.15
C ASP A 1 8.94 -4.74 -20.82
N VAL A 2 9.55 -5.18 -19.73
CA VAL A 2 9.13 -4.81 -18.36
C VAL A 2 10.07 -3.69 -17.90
N ASN A 3 9.52 -2.52 -17.62
CA ASN A 3 10.30 -1.45 -17.02
C ASN A 3 10.36 -1.68 -15.51
N VAL A 4 11.57 -1.89 -14.97
CA VAL A 4 11.79 -2.03 -13.54
C VAL A 4 12.31 -0.71 -12.99
N TYR A 5 11.51 -0.09 -12.12
CA TYR A 5 11.90 1.12 -11.41
C TYR A 5 12.32 0.73 -9.99
N ARG A 6 13.61 0.78 -9.65
CA ARG A 6 14.16 0.55 -8.32
C ARG A 6 13.95 -0.85 -7.74
N ASP A 7 14.62 -1.83 -8.31
CA ASP A 7 14.83 -3.14 -7.70
C ASP A 7 16.05 -3.20 -6.76
N ASP A 8 16.86 -2.13 -6.74
CA ASP A 8 18.15 -2.01 -6.06
C ASP A 8 18.07 -1.42 -4.64
N TRP A 9 16.87 -1.06 -4.15
CA TRP A 9 16.74 -0.54 -2.80
C TRP A 9 16.96 -1.64 -1.75
N GLU A 10 17.93 -1.37 -0.87
CA GLU A 10 18.22 -2.26 0.25
C GLU A 10 17.71 -1.69 1.57
N LEU A 11 17.13 -2.55 2.41
CA LEU A 11 16.71 -2.18 3.75
C LEU A 11 17.94 -1.74 4.58
N PRO A 12 17.98 -0.50 5.08
CA PRO A 12 19.08 -0.05 5.91
C PRO A 12 19.22 -0.92 7.16
N LYS A 13 20.44 -1.32 7.52
CA LYS A 13 20.73 -2.19 8.68
C LYS A 13 20.15 -1.68 10.00
N LYS A 14 20.10 -0.35 10.18
CA LYS A 14 19.48 0.27 11.35
C LYS A 14 17.98 0.04 11.44
N VAL A 15 17.30 0.01 10.28
CA VAL A 15 15.86 -0.30 10.18
C VAL A 15 15.64 -1.79 10.41
N GLU A 16 16.47 -2.65 9.80
CA GLU A 16 16.38 -4.11 9.98
C GLU A 16 16.49 -4.48 11.47
N ARG A 17 17.46 -3.93 12.21
CA ARG A 17 17.58 -4.12 13.67
C ARG A 17 16.34 -3.65 14.43
N PHE A 18 15.80 -2.50 14.06
CA PHE A 18 14.57 -1.99 14.68
C PHE A 18 13.40 -2.98 14.49
N LEU A 19 13.25 -3.55 13.29
CA LEU A 19 12.21 -4.55 13.01
C LEU A 19 12.45 -5.86 13.80
N GLU A 20 13.70 -6.28 13.96
CA GLU A 20 14.06 -7.44 14.79
C GLU A 20 13.72 -7.19 16.27
N ASP A 21 13.97 -5.98 16.77
CA ASP A 21 13.60 -5.59 18.15
C ASP A 21 12.07 -5.59 18.31
N GLU A 22 11.31 -5.01 17.37
CA GLU A 22 9.84 -5.04 17.40
C GLU A 22 9.29 -6.48 17.37
N LEU A 23 9.91 -7.35 16.60
CA LEU A 23 9.57 -8.77 16.56
C LEU A 23 9.83 -9.46 17.91
N ALA A 24 10.92 -9.10 18.58
CA ALA A 24 11.29 -9.65 19.90
C ALA A 24 10.36 -9.13 21.02
N TYR A 25 9.93 -7.86 20.93
CA TYR A 25 9.05 -7.24 21.94
C TYR A 25 7.57 -7.62 21.79
N SER A 26 7.13 -8.01 20.60
CA SER A 26 5.74 -8.40 20.39
C SER A 26 5.35 -9.62 21.21
N CYS A 27 4.24 -9.50 21.94
CA CYS A 27 3.67 -10.59 22.73
C CYS A 27 2.72 -11.49 21.94
N PHE A 28 2.53 -11.26 20.65
CA PHE A 28 1.71 -12.17 19.82
C PHE A 28 2.37 -13.54 19.73
N PRO A 29 1.66 -14.65 20.06
CA PRO A 29 2.32 -15.93 20.31
C PRO A 29 2.64 -16.73 19.03
N ILE A 30 1.98 -16.45 17.91
CA ILE A 30 2.14 -17.21 16.67
C ILE A 30 3.19 -16.56 15.79
N ARG A 31 4.17 -17.36 15.34
CA ARG A 31 5.24 -16.95 14.41
C ARG A 31 5.34 -17.97 13.28
N THR A 32 5.41 -17.49 12.04
CA THR A 32 5.53 -18.35 10.86
C THR A 32 6.52 -17.79 9.85
N GLY A 33 7.32 -18.66 9.24
CA GLY A 33 8.16 -18.34 8.08
C GLY A 33 8.97 -17.04 8.16
N LEU A 34 8.90 -16.21 7.12
CA LEU A 34 9.67 -14.97 7.00
C LEU A 34 8.93 -13.78 7.62
N HIS A 35 9.59 -13.06 8.51
CA HIS A 35 9.07 -11.83 9.13
C HIS A 35 9.45 -10.57 8.35
N ILE A 36 10.60 -10.58 7.67
CA ILE A 36 11.09 -9.51 6.81
C ILE A 36 11.21 -10.07 5.39
N GLU A 37 10.21 -9.82 4.56
CA GLU A 37 10.16 -10.28 3.17
C GLU A 37 10.68 -9.18 2.25
N ARG A 38 11.82 -9.42 1.60
CA ARG A 38 12.40 -8.49 0.62
C ARG A 38 11.65 -8.58 -0.71
N ARG A 39 11.35 -7.43 -1.29
CA ARG A 39 10.63 -7.28 -2.56
C ARG A 39 11.36 -6.27 -3.44
N PRO A 40 11.14 -6.28 -4.77
CA PRO A 40 11.63 -5.21 -5.62
C PRO A 40 11.19 -3.84 -5.09
N GLY A 41 12.17 -2.98 -4.78
CA GLY A 41 11.91 -1.62 -4.29
C GLY A 41 11.38 -1.47 -2.87
N GLY A 42 11.30 -2.56 -2.06
CA GLY A 42 10.77 -2.46 -0.71
C GLY A 42 10.90 -3.72 0.14
N VAL A 43 10.27 -3.68 1.30
CA VAL A 43 10.22 -4.79 2.26
C VAL A 43 8.82 -4.86 2.85
N ASN A 44 8.29 -6.07 3.04
CA ASN A 44 7.13 -6.29 3.88
C ASN A 44 7.58 -6.89 5.22
N PHE A 45 7.18 -6.26 6.32
CA PHE A 45 7.40 -6.74 7.68
C PHE A 45 6.11 -7.26 8.29
N SER A 46 6.16 -8.39 8.98
CA SER A 46 4.99 -8.97 9.65
C SER A 46 5.39 -9.64 10.96
N ILE A 47 4.72 -9.29 12.05
CA ILE A 47 4.84 -9.97 13.35
C ILE A 47 4.41 -11.43 13.26
N LEU A 48 3.33 -11.72 12.54
CA LEU A 48 2.91 -13.10 12.25
C LEU A 48 3.97 -13.83 11.41
N GLY A 49 4.54 -13.14 10.42
CA GLY A 49 5.42 -13.73 9.40
C GLY A 49 4.63 -14.30 8.22
N ARG A 50 5.37 -14.84 7.25
CA ARG A 50 4.85 -15.46 6.03
C ARG A 50 5.34 -16.90 5.94
N GLY A 51 4.49 -17.84 6.34
CA GLY A 51 4.71 -19.28 6.22
C GLY A 51 4.19 -19.85 4.90
N GLU A 52 4.29 -21.16 4.75
CA GLU A 52 3.78 -21.89 3.59
C GLU A 52 2.24 -21.82 3.49
N ASP A 53 1.53 -21.91 4.63
CA ASP A 53 0.09 -21.69 4.67
C ASP A 53 -0.19 -20.19 4.94
N PRO A 54 -0.70 -19.45 3.94
CA PRO A 54 -0.96 -18.02 4.07
C PRO A 54 -2.10 -17.68 5.03
N ASN A 55 -2.92 -18.66 5.43
CA ASN A 55 -4.05 -18.48 6.32
C ASN A 55 -3.71 -18.79 7.79
N PHE A 56 -2.63 -19.55 8.03
CA PHE A 56 -2.28 -19.95 9.39
C PHE A 56 -1.98 -18.75 10.29
N GLY A 57 -2.71 -18.62 11.39
CA GLY A 57 -2.55 -17.56 12.38
C GLY A 57 -3.05 -16.17 11.92
N ARG A 58 -3.59 -16.03 10.71
CA ARG A 58 -4.00 -14.74 10.15
C ARG A 58 -5.19 -14.14 10.88
N GLU A 59 -6.23 -14.91 11.13
CA GLU A 59 -7.42 -14.45 11.85
C GLU A 59 -7.09 -14.06 13.29
N GLU A 60 -6.25 -14.85 13.95
CA GLU A 60 -5.77 -14.59 15.31
C GLU A 60 -4.96 -13.29 15.36
N TYR A 61 -4.08 -13.06 14.37
CA TYR A 61 -3.31 -11.82 14.32
C TYR A 61 -4.20 -10.60 14.00
N MET A 62 -5.14 -10.72 13.09
CA MET A 62 -6.09 -9.65 12.79
C MET A 62 -6.91 -9.23 14.02
N LYS A 63 -7.36 -10.22 14.81
CA LYS A 63 -8.08 -9.97 16.07
C LYS A 63 -7.16 -9.30 17.09
N TRP A 64 -5.95 -9.80 17.26
CA TRP A 64 -4.93 -9.23 18.14
C TRP A 64 -4.62 -7.76 17.77
N ASP A 65 -4.33 -7.51 16.50
CA ASP A 65 -3.99 -6.18 16.01
C ASP A 65 -5.16 -5.19 16.10
N LYS A 66 -6.39 -5.66 15.88
CA LYS A 66 -7.60 -4.85 16.06
C LYS A 66 -7.77 -4.35 17.50
N GLU A 67 -7.43 -5.18 18.47
CA GLU A 67 -7.54 -4.83 19.89
C GLU A 67 -6.37 -3.99 20.40
N ARG A 68 -5.18 -4.16 19.83
CA ARG A 68 -3.92 -3.60 20.36
C ARG A 68 -3.31 -2.53 19.49
N LEU A 69 -3.75 -2.41 18.24
CA LEU A 69 -3.22 -1.47 17.23
C LEU A 69 -1.70 -1.63 17.00
N GLU A 70 -1.18 -2.86 17.19
CA GLU A 70 0.26 -3.14 17.21
C GLU A 70 0.95 -2.67 15.92
N ARG A 71 0.35 -2.93 14.74
CA ARG A 71 0.92 -2.45 13.47
C ARG A 71 0.93 -0.93 13.36
N HIS A 72 -0.08 -0.24 13.88
CA HIS A 72 -0.13 1.22 13.89
C HIS A 72 0.98 1.78 14.77
N ASP A 73 1.15 1.22 15.97
CA ASP A 73 2.18 1.65 16.91
C ASP A 73 3.59 1.43 16.35
N ILE A 74 3.84 0.26 15.72
CA ILE A 74 5.12 -0.02 15.06
C ILE A 74 5.35 0.95 13.89
N ALA A 75 4.32 1.19 13.07
CA ALA A 75 4.41 2.12 11.94
C ALA A 75 4.74 3.54 12.39
N ASP A 76 4.12 4.01 13.47
CA ASP A 76 4.37 5.35 14.01
C ASP A 76 5.77 5.47 14.61
N ARG A 77 6.25 4.46 15.33
CA ARG A 77 7.64 4.42 15.82
C ARG A 77 8.65 4.41 14.67
N LEU A 78 8.38 3.64 13.60
CA LEU A 78 9.22 3.62 12.40
C LEU A 78 9.27 4.98 11.70
N ARG A 79 8.14 5.64 11.48
CA ARG A 79 8.06 6.97 10.86
C ARG A 79 8.82 8.01 11.67
N ASN A 80 8.70 7.95 13.01
CA ASN A 80 9.40 8.87 13.90
C ASN A 80 10.90 8.63 13.93
N ALA A 81 11.34 7.36 13.95
CA ALA A 81 12.75 7.01 14.01
C ALA A 81 13.48 7.15 12.66
N PHE A 82 12.75 6.98 11.56
CA PHE A 82 13.29 6.94 10.19
C PHE A 82 12.44 7.79 9.23
N PRO A 83 12.51 9.13 9.32
CA PRO A 83 11.67 10.02 8.53
C PRO A 83 11.88 9.92 7.01
N ASP A 84 13.01 9.33 6.57
CA ASP A 84 13.30 9.09 5.15
C ASP A 84 12.72 7.75 4.65
N LEU A 85 11.94 7.04 5.47
CA LEU A 85 11.32 5.78 5.12
C LEU A 85 9.82 5.95 4.88
N SER A 86 9.34 5.43 3.75
CA SER A 86 7.91 5.24 3.54
C SER A 86 7.44 4.03 4.33
N VAL A 87 6.42 4.20 5.16
CA VAL A 87 5.84 3.11 5.98
C VAL A 87 4.33 3.14 5.83
N ALA A 88 3.76 2.06 5.31
CA ALA A 88 2.32 1.89 5.14
C ALA A 88 1.82 0.57 5.76
N LEU A 89 0.56 0.54 6.18
CA LEU A 89 -0.09 -0.70 6.59
C LEU A 89 -0.32 -1.57 5.34
N GLY A 90 0.38 -2.69 5.27
CA GLY A 90 0.36 -3.63 4.14
C GLY A 90 -0.59 -4.80 4.38
N GLY A 91 -1.64 -4.90 3.56
CA GLY A 91 -2.62 -5.97 3.67
C GLY A 91 -3.22 -6.10 5.08
N GLN A 92 -3.43 -7.35 5.55
CA GLN A 92 -4.10 -7.64 6.82
C GLN A 92 -3.14 -7.81 8.01
N THR A 93 -1.88 -8.17 7.76
CA THR A 93 -0.95 -8.60 8.82
C THR A 93 0.44 -7.96 8.74
N GLY A 94 0.69 -7.10 7.77
CA GLY A 94 2.04 -6.56 7.52
C GLY A 94 2.13 -5.06 7.52
N LEU A 95 3.37 -4.59 7.41
CA LEU A 95 3.77 -3.22 7.09
C LEU A 95 4.59 -3.26 5.81
N ASP A 96 4.32 -2.37 4.87
CA ASP A 96 5.14 -2.18 3.68
C ASP A 96 6.08 -1.01 3.91
N LEU A 97 7.37 -1.25 3.71
CA LEU A 97 8.45 -0.29 3.89
C LEU A 97 9.23 -0.09 2.58
N GLY A 98 9.59 1.15 2.30
CA GLY A 98 10.38 1.49 1.12
C GLY A 98 10.97 2.89 1.22
N PRO A 99 11.73 3.35 0.21
CA PRO A 99 12.20 4.73 0.18
C PRO A 99 11.02 5.69 0.02
N ILE A 100 11.13 6.92 0.52
CA ILE A 100 10.13 7.96 0.30
C ILE A 100 9.86 8.13 -1.20
N GLY A 101 8.58 8.25 -1.56
CA GLY A 101 8.12 8.42 -2.94
C GLY A 101 8.06 7.11 -3.73
N SER A 102 8.19 5.94 -3.07
CA SER A 102 7.93 4.62 -3.67
C SER A 102 6.54 4.08 -3.34
N ASP A 103 5.60 4.96 -3.02
CA ASP A 103 4.19 4.60 -2.90
C ASP A 103 3.51 4.46 -4.28
N LYS A 104 2.25 4.09 -4.29
CA LYS A 104 1.50 3.85 -5.54
C LYS A 104 1.47 5.07 -6.48
N SER A 105 1.66 6.29 -5.98
CA SER A 105 1.65 7.51 -6.81
C SER A 105 2.79 7.59 -7.81
N GLN A 106 3.87 6.81 -7.62
CA GLN A 106 4.98 6.74 -8.56
C GLN A 106 4.57 6.33 -9.99
N ILE A 107 3.49 5.57 -10.14
CA ILE A 107 2.96 5.16 -11.46
C ILE A 107 2.59 6.36 -12.34
N LEU A 108 2.30 7.52 -11.74
CA LEU A 108 1.95 8.73 -12.47
C LEU A 108 3.10 9.28 -13.34
N ARG A 109 4.32 8.77 -13.14
CA ARG A 109 5.47 9.10 -14.01
C ARG A 109 5.35 8.50 -15.41
N ASP A 110 4.50 7.46 -15.57
CA ASP A 110 4.30 6.76 -16.83
C ASP A 110 3.18 7.39 -17.68
N PHE A 111 2.50 8.42 -17.13
CA PHE A 111 1.43 9.15 -17.80
C PHE A 111 1.87 10.55 -18.18
N ASN A 112 1.44 11.03 -19.34
CA ASN A 112 1.68 12.41 -19.79
C ASN A 112 0.79 13.37 -18.97
N ASP A 113 1.17 14.67 -19.00
CA ASP A 113 0.43 15.69 -18.22
C ASP A 113 -0.97 15.96 -18.75
N ASP A 114 -1.23 15.64 -20.02
CA ASP A 114 -2.51 15.77 -20.72
C ASP A 114 -3.37 14.50 -20.71
N ASP A 115 -2.86 13.40 -20.13
CA ASP A 115 -3.66 12.18 -19.98
C ASP A 115 -4.81 12.38 -18.99
N GLU A 116 -6.02 11.95 -19.37
CA GLU A 116 -7.18 11.94 -18.48
C GLU A 116 -7.13 10.68 -17.59
N LEU A 117 -6.98 10.88 -16.28
CA LEU A 117 -6.75 9.82 -15.33
C LEU A 117 -8.01 9.45 -14.56
N TYR A 118 -8.31 8.16 -14.51
CA TYR A 118 -9.37 7.58 -13.70
C TYR A 118 -8.77 6.53 -12.74
N PHE A 119 -8.87 6.76 -11.44
CA PHE A 119 -8.35 5.86 -10.43
C PHE A 119 -9.48 5.27 -9.59
N PHE A 120 -9.44 3.95 -9.41
CA PHE A 120 -10.36 3.17 -8.59
C PHE A 120 -9.56 2.51 -7.48
N GLY A 121 -9.94 2.75 -6.22
CA GLY A 121 -9.25 2.19 -5.06
C GLY A 121 -10.24 1.82 -3.96
N ASP A 122 -9.89 0.81 -3.16
CA ASP A 122 -10.71 0.33 -2.04
C ASP A 122 -10.25 0.88 -0.68
N ARG A 123 -9.09 1.56 -0.66
CA ARG A 123 -8.47 2.09 0.57
C ARG A 123 -7.91 3.49 0.36
N MET A 124 -8.79 4.42 -0.02
CA MET A 124 -8.41 5.81 -0.31
C MET A 124 -8.51 6.75 0.90
N GLU A 125 -8.94 6.27 2.07
CA GLU A 125 -8.94 7.02 3.32
C GLU A 125 -7.49 7.34 3.79
N PRO A 126 -7.28 8.39 4.60
CA PRO A 126 -5.98 8.68 5.19
C PRO A 126 -5.39 7.48 5.92
N GLY A 127 -4.18 7.05 5.52
CA GLY A 127 -3.53 5.84 6.02
C GLY A 127 -3.82 4.57 5.20
N GLY A 128 -4.77 4.59 4.27
CA GLY A 128 -4.98 3.54 3.28
C GLY A 128 -3.87 3.53 2.23
N ASN A 129 -3.62 2.37 1.64
CA ASN A 129 -2.54 2.21 0.66
C ASN A 129 -2.83 2.83 -0.72
N ASP A 130 -4.08 3.23 -0.99
CA ASP A 130 -4.51 3.91 -2.21
C ASP A 130 -4.58 5.43 -2.04
N HIS A 131 -4.46 5.92 -0.80
CA HIS A 131 -4.61 7.32 -0.47
C HIS A 131 -3.64 8.23 -1.26
N SER A 132 -2.36 7.90 -1.26
CA SER A 132 -1.32 8.71 -1.92
C SER A 132 -1.56 8.84 -3.42
N LEU A 133 -1.93 7.75 -4.10
CA LEU A 133 -2.24 7.77 -5.52
C LEU A 133 -3.54 8.54 -5.79
N GLY A 134 -4.58 8.32 -4.98
CA GLY A 134 -5.84 9.05 -5.10
C GLY A 134 -5.66 10.56 -5.01
N GLU A 135 -4.91 11.04 -4.02
CA GLU A 135 -4.62 12.47 -3.87
C GLU A 135 -3.73 13.01 -5.01
N ALA A 136 -2.75 12.22 -5.49
CA ALA A 136 -1.90 12.62 -6.59
C ALA A 136 -2.67 12.70 -7.92
N VAL A 137 -3.62 11.79 -8.18
CA VAL A 137 -4.51 11.84 -9.35
C VAL A 137 -5.42 13.06 -9.29
N LYS A 138 -6.06 13.35 -8.14
CA LYS A 138 -6.88 14.57 -7.95
C LYS A 138 -6.07 15.84 -8.20
N LYS A 139 -4.83 15.91 -7.70
CA LYS A 139 -3.94 17.05 -7.88
C LYS A 139 -3.59 17.30 -9.36
N ARG A 140 -3.56 16.25 -10.19
CA ARG A 140 -3.39 16.34 -11.65
C ARG A 140 -4.70 16.61 -12.40
N GLY A 141 -5.83 16.82 -11.70
CA GLY A 141 -7.14 17.06 -12.31
C GLY A 141 -7.86 15.79 -12.77
N GLY A 142 -7.36 14.60 -12.39
CA GLY A 142 -8.01 13.33 -12.69
C GLY A 142 -9.16 12.98 -11.73
N TYR A 143 -9.80 11.86 -11.99
CA TYR A 143 -10.98 11.37 -11.27
C TYR A 143 -10.63 10.19 -10.38
N THR A 144 -11.19 10.18 -9.17
CA THR A 144 -10.98 9.09 -8.21
C THR A 144 -12.31 8.55 -7.71
N TYR A 145 -12.41 7.23 -7.63
CA TYR A 145 -13.60 6.52 -7.18
C TYR A 145 -13.23 5.53 -6.08
N ASN A 146 -13.84 5.73 -4.89
CA ASN A 146 -13.74 4.72 -3.83
C ASN A 146 -14.71 3.59 -4.17
N VAL A 147 -14.20 2.35 -4.21
CA VAL A 147 -14.95 1.16 -4.61
C VAL A 147 -14.65 0.04 -3.63
N ASP A 148 -15.63 -0.76 -3.28
CA ASP A 148 -15.44 -1.90 -2.38
C ASP A 148 -15.14 -3.19 -3.14
N THR A 149 -15.63 -3.29 -4.38
CA THR A 149 -15.51 -4.49 -5.22
C THR A 149 -15.20 -4.12 -6.68
N TYR A 150 -14.76 -5.12 -7.44
CA TYR A 150 -14.58 -4.96 -8.89
C TYR A 150 -15.93 -4.73 -9.63
N TYR A 151 -17.05 -5.13 -9.05
CA TYR A 151 -18.38 -4.83 -9.61
C TYR A 151 -18.67 -3.33 -9.57
N ASP A 152 -18.34 -2.68 -8.46
CA ASP A 152 -18.51 -1.22 -8.32
C ASP A 152 -17.64 -0.48 -9.35
N THR A 153 -16.39 -0.93 -9.56
CA THR A 153 -15.53 -0.40 -10.62
C THR A 153 -16.16 -0.53 -11.99
N LYS A 154 -16.70 -1.71 -12.32
CA LYS A 154 -17.38 -1.96 -13.59
C LYS A 154 -18.58 -1.05 -13.78
N ASP A 155 -19.41 -0.89 -12.76
CA ASP A 155 -20.61 -0.07 -12.80
C ASP A 155 -20.27 1.41 -12.99
N VAL A 156 -19.23 1.91 -12.33
CA VAL A 156 -18.75 3.29 -12.53
C VAL A 156 -18.23 3.48 -13.96
N ILE A 157 -17.43 2.55 -14.50
CA ILE A 157 -16.93 2.64 -15.87
C ILE A 157 -18.09 2.70 -16.87
N ILE A 158 -19.07 1.83 -16.75
CA ILE A 158 -20.21 1.77 -17.69
C ILE A 158 -21.09 3.02 -17.58
N ASN A 159 -21.42 3.44 -16.36
CA ASN A 159 -22.45 4.46 -16.14
C ASN A 159 -21.92 5.90 -16.17
N TYR A 160 -20.62 6.11 -15.87
CA TYR A 160 -20.08 7.46 -15.73
C TYR A 160 -18.94 7.77 -16.70
N VAL A 161 -17.99 6.87 -16.88
CA VAL A 161 -16.81 7.12 -17.72
C VAL A 161 -17.23 7.09 -19.20
N ALA A 162 -17.91 6.02 -19.64
CA ALA A 162 -18.36 5.88 -21.02
C ALA A 162 -19.35 6.99 -21.46
N GLU A 163 -20.22 7.48 -20.56
CA GLU A 163 -21.11 8.60 -20.87
C GLU A 163 -20.39 9.94 -21.05
N ARG A 164 -19.26 10.14 -20.38
CA ARG A 164 -18.44 11.36 -20.53
C ARG A 164 -17.72 11.39 -21.87
N ASP A 165 -17.17 10.27 -22.29
CA ASP A 165 -16.47 10.14 -23.57
C ASP A 165 -17.41 10.47 -24.73
N ILE A 166 -18.67 10.01 -24.67
CA ILE A 166 -19.71 10.32 -25.68
C ILE A 166 -20.01 11.82 -25.71
N LYS A 167 -20.12 12.49 -24.56
CA LYS A 167 -20.41 13.93 -24.49
C LYS A 167 -19.24 14.80 -24.95
N THR A 168 -18.03 14.35 -24.80
CA THR A 168 -16.81 15.07 -25.23
C THR A 168 -16.67 14.99 -26.76
N GLN A 169 -16.92 13.82 -27.34
CA GLN A 169 -16.89 13.63 -28.80
C GLN A 169 -18.00 14.36 -29.57
N THR A 170 -19.13 14.66 -28.93
CA THR A 170 -20.26 15.40 -29.54
C THR A 170 -20.11 16.93 -29.47
N ARG A 171 -19.05 17.45 -28.79
CA ARG A 171 -18.76 18.89 -28.67
C ARG A 171 -17.56 19.35 -29.51
N SER A 172 -16.93 18.46 -30.23
CA SER A 172 -15.85 18.72 -31.19
C SER A 172 -16.40 18.69 -32.62
#